data_0308cc37c99ed8c7d96108f8ab5ac6e8
#
_entry.id   0308cc37c99ed8c7d96108f8ab5ac6e8
#
_cell.length_a   1.000
_cell.length_b   1.000
_cell.length_c   1.000
_cell.angle_alpha   90.00
_cell.angle_beta   90.00
_cell.angle_gamma   90.00
#
_symmetry.space_group_name_H-M   'P 1'
#
loop_
_entity.id
_entity.type
_entity.pdbx_description
1 polymer ?
#
loop_
_entity_poly.entity_id
_entity_poly.type
_entity_poly.pdbx_seq_one_letter_code
_entity_poly.pdbx_strand_id
1 'polypeptide(L)'
;YKDAELPARKRLQQALTWLEEIGLRSPENINTETLCLGGAVHKRKWQLFGQMEDLYESLSFYRSAFERNPQQDMGYGGPNAAFILDLLADRTQGIALRSGTSSSEAHHLQQQALTLRQQMAEQIPAWLDQFHHLDEEEQFWHQVTLAEIYFGLQDYEKTSVWLTAANVAHAENWKQQTLFTQLLHIAHLQGLSPPRETDHPADWHPAWKTLSQIVGQENAQRALQAGTGKVGLALSGGGFRASFFHLGVLARLAEMDA
;
A
#
# COMPACT_ATOMS: atom_id res chain seq x y z
N TYR A 1 11.96 -11.96 7.53
CA TYR A 1 10.65 -11.53 8.03
C TYR A 1 9.46 -12.22 7.32
N LYS A 2 9.71 -12.88 6.19
CA LYS A 2 8.69 -13.63 5.42
C LYS A 2 8.55 -15.09 5.87
N ASP A 3 9.43 -15.60 6.74
CA ASP A 3 9.41 -16.98 7.21
C ASP A 3 8.10 -17.29 7.96
N ALA A 4 7.27 -18.13 7.37
CA ALA A 4 5.96 -18.50 7.93
C ALA A 4 6.05 -19.54 9.08
N GLU A 5 7.18 -20.22 9.23
CA GLU A 5 7.37 -21.22 10.28
C GLU A 5 7.59 -20.57 11.66
N LEU A 6 8.10 -19.33 11.68
CA LEU A 6 8.29 -18.57 12.90
C LEU A 6 7.06 -17.73 13.27
N PRO A 7 6.71 -17.63 14.56
CA PRO A 7 5.70 -16.70 15.03
C PRO A 7 5.99 -15.27 14.55
N ALA A 8 4.95 -14.56 14.06
CA ALA A 8 5.10 -13.27 13.42
C ALA A 8 5.93 -12.25 14.24
N ARG A 9 5.67 -12.16 15.55
CA ARG A 9 6.42 -11.25 16.44
C ARG A 9 7.90 -11.59 16.48
N LYS A 10 8.24 -12.90 16.58
CA LYS A 10 9.63 -13.36 16.67
C LYS A 10 10.39 -13.09 15.37
N ARG A 11 9.81 -13.44 14.22
CA ARG A 11 10.48 -13.26 12.92
C ARG A 11 10.72 -11.79 12.57
N LEU A 12 9.76 -10.90 12.92
CA LEU A 12 9.92 -9.46 12.68
C LEU A 12 10.96 -8.85 13.61
N GLN A 13 10.96 -9.24 14.89
CA GLN A 13 11.98 -8.79 15.83
C GLN A 13 13.38 -9.24 15.40
N GLN A 14 13.53 -10.50 15.00
CA GLN A 14 14.80 -11.03 14.53
C GLN A 14 15.29 -10.34 13.25
N ALA A 15 14.38 -10.05 12.32
CA ALA A 15 14.72 -9.29 11.11
C ALA A 15 15.24 -7.89 11.46
N LEU A 16 14.61 -7.19 12.40
CA LEU A 16 15.09 -5.87 12.85
C LEU A 16 16.44 -5.98 13.52
N THR A 17 16.66 -6.98 14.40
CA THR A 17 17.97 -7.18 15.04
C THR A 17 19.08 -7.32 14.00
N TRP A 18 18.90 -8.15 12.98
CA TRP A 18 19.90 -8.29 11.91
C TRP A 18 20.12 -7.02 11.09
N LEU A 19 19.03 -6.29 10.80
CA LEU A 19 19.14 -5.02 10.08
C LEU A 19 19.89 -3.96 10.92
N GLU A 20 19.69 -3.94 12.24
CA GLU A 20 20.43 -3.06 13.16
C GLU A 20 21.92 -3.41 13.21
N GLU A 21 22.26 -4.71 13.23
CA GLU A 21 23.66 -5.19 13.21
C GLU A 21 24.40 -4.72 11.94
N ILE A 22 23.72 -4.59 10.82
CA ILE A 22 24.30 -4.07 9.56
C ILE A 22 24.14 -2.56 9.41
N GLY A 23 23.71 -1.86 10.46
CA GLY A 23 23.69 -0.41 10.51
C GLY A 23 22.42 0.25 9.97
N LEU A 24 21.25 -0.40 10.09
CA LEU A 24 19.96 0.16 9.64
C LEU A 24 19.76 1.63 10.06
N ARG A 25 20.07 1.96 11.32
CA ARG A 25 19.89 3.31 11.88
C ARG A 25 21.14 4.19 11.80
N SER A 26 22.22 3.72 11.17
CA SER A 26 23.39 4.56 10.98
C SER A 26 23.04 5.78 10.13
N PRO A 27 23.42 7.00 10.56
CA PRO A 27 23.23 8.21 9.76
C PRO A 27 23.95 8.15 8.41
N GLU A 28 25.01 7.33 8.31
CA GLU A 28 25.82 7.15 7.11
C GLU A 28 25.26 6.06 6.18
N ASN A 29 24.23 5.34 6.62
CA ASN A 29 23.63 4.28 5.80
C ASN A 29 22.90 4.88 4.59
N ILE A 30 23.48 4.65 3.41
CA ILE A 30 22.90 5.01 2.12
C ILE A 30 22.45 3.79 1.32
N ASN A 31 22.51 2.60 1.90
CA ASN A 31 22.06 1.38 1.25
C ASN A 31 20.54 1.34 1.20
N THR A 32 19.98 1.55 0.01
CA THR A 32 18.54 1.65 -0.21
C THR A 32 17.82 0.34 0.12
N GLU A 33 18.42 -0.81 -0.17
CA GLU A 33 17.83 -2.11 0.14
C GLU A 33 17.67 -2.31 1.66
N THR A 34 18.72 -2.03 2.44
CA THR A 34 18.66 -2.11 3.91
C THR A 34 17.59 -1.19 4.48
N LEU A 35 17.52 0.05 4.00
CA LEU A 35 16.51 1.02 4.43
C LEU A 35 15.10 0.56 4.04
N CYS A 36 14.90 0.11 2.80
CA CYS A 36 13.61 -0.38 2.34
C CYS A 36 13.15 -1.65 3.09
N LEU A 37 14.07 -2.56 3.44
CA LEU A 37 13.77 -3.71 4.29
C LEU A 37 13.33 -3.27 5.69
N GLY A 38 13.98 -2.26 6.28
CA GLY A 38 13.56 -1.64 7.53
C GLY A 38 12.12 -1.12 7.44
N GLY A 39 11.83 -0.35 6.40
CA GLY A 39 10.48 0.15 6.10
C GLY A 39 9.45 -0.98 5.97
N ALA A 40 9.78 -2.04 5.22
CA ALA A 40 8.90 -3.18 5.00
C ALA A 40 8.60 -3.96 6.30
N VAL A 41 9.60 -4.15 7.17
CA VAL A 41 9.41 -4.84 8.45
C VAL A 41 8.51 -4.02 9.37
N HIS A 42 8.70 -2.70 9.46
CA HIS A 42 7.86 -1.83 10.26
C HIS A 42 6.43 -1.73 9.69
N LYS A 43 6.25 -1.62 8.36
CA LYS A 43 4.93 -1.72 7.73
C LYS A 43 4.22 -3.02 8.12
N ARG A 44 4.94 -4.15 8.11
CA ARG A 44 4.37 -5.45 8.50
C ARG A 44 4.03 -5.54 9.99
N LYS A 45 4.84 -4.93 10.87
CA LYS A 45 4.53 -4.84 12.31
C LYS A 45 3.22 -4.06 12.51
N TRP A 46 3.07 -2.91 11.86
CA TRP A 46 1.83 -2.16 11.92
C TRP A 46 0.62 -2.98 11.45
N GLN A 47 0.72 -3.67 10.31
CA GLN A 47 -0.36 -4.51 9.80
C GLN A 47 -0.81 -5.60 10.79
N LEU A 48 0.10 -6.12 11.60
CA LEU A 48 -0.17 -7.21 12.54
C LEU A 48 -0.55 -6.73 13.95
N PHE A 49 -0.05 -5.59 14.37
CA PHE A 49 -0.15 -5.14 15.76
C PHE A 49 -0.79 -3.75 15.91
N GLY A 50 -1.00 -3.01 14.84
CA GLY A 50 -1.73 -1.74 14.80
C GLY A 50 -1.03 -0.55 15.45
N GLN A 51 0.26 -0.65 15.80
CA GLN A 51 0.98 0.45 16.46
C GLN A 51 1.33 1.55 15.45
N MET A 52 0.87 2.78 15.68
CA MET A 52 1.09 3.91 14.77
C MET A 52 2.57 4.26 14.64
N GLU A 53 3.36 4.06 15.68
CA GLU A 53 4.81 4.27 15.69
C GLU A 53 5.50 3.45 14.59
N ASP A 54 5.01 2.24 14.32
CA ASP A 54 5.55 1.40 13.24
C ASP A 54 5.28 1.98 11.85
N LEU A 55 4.18 2.73 11.64
CA LEU A 55 3.98 3.48 10.37
C LEU A 55 4.96 4.64 10.23
N TYR A 56 5.20 5.41 11.30
CA TYR A 56 6.17 6.50 11.26
C TYR A 56 7.60 6.01 11.04
N GLU A 57 8.00 4.91 11.68
CA GLU A 57 9.28 4.27 11.42
C GLU A 57 9.38 3.77 9.96
N SER A 58 8.32 3.13 9.47
CA SER A 58 8.25 2.68 8.07
C SER A 58 8.42 3.84 7.09
N LEU A 59 7.71 4.95 7.32
CA LEU A 59 7.83 6.17 6.52
C LEU A 59 9.26 6.72 6.55
N SER A 60 9.87 6.81 7.73
CA SER A 60 11.23 7.33 7.91
C SER A 60 12.24 6.54 7.07
N PHE A 61 12.17 5.21 7.11
CA PHE A 61 13.09 4.36 6.36
C PHE A 61 12.87 4.44 4.84
N TYR A 62 11.64 4.34 4.36
CA TYR A 62 11.34 4.44 2.93
C TYR A 62 11.69 5.81 2.36
N ARG A 63 11.38 6.89 3.09
CA ARG A 63 11.75 8.24 2.69
C ARG A 63 13.26 8.42 2.66
N SER A 64 13.98 7.91 3.67
CA SER A 64 15.44 7.95 3.69
C SER A 64 16.07 7.21 2.52
N ALA A 65 15.52 6.07 2.10
CA ALA A 65 16.00 5.35 0.93
C ALA A 65 15.90 6.21 -0.33
N PHE A 66 14.74 6.82 -0.56
CA PHE A 66 14.50 7.67 -1.71
C PHE A 66 15.33 8.96 -1.67
N GLU A 67 15.38 9.68 -0.53
CA GLU A 67 16.05 10.99 -0.42
C GLU A 67 17.57 10.89 -0.47
N ARG A 68 18.16 9.81 0.11
CA ARG A 68 19.62 9.66 0.18
C ARG A 68 20.24 9.17 -1.11
N ASN A 69 19.55 8.31 -1.85
CA ASN A 69 20.06 7.76 -3.09
C ASN A 69 18.92 7.44 -4.07
N PRO A 70 18.26 8.46 -4.64
CA PRO A 70 17.07 8.28 -5.46
C PRO A 70 17.31 7.38 -6.69
N GLN A 71 18.48 7.50 -7.32
CA GLN A 71 18.82 6.70 -8.51
C GLN A 71 19.03 5.21 -8.16
N GLN A 72 19.71 4.92 -7.05
CA GLN A 72 19.87 3.54 -6.58
C GLN A 72 18.57 2.96 -6.04
N ASP A 73 17.72 3.78 -5.42
CA ASP A 73 16.40 3.38 -4.98
C ASP A 73 15.50 2.97 -6.15
N MET A 74 15.77 3.52 -7.34
CA MET A 74 15.02 3.26 -8.56
C MET A 74 13.50 3.40 -8.38
N GLY A 75 13.12 4.20 -7.42
CA GLY A 75 11.74 4.48 -7.06
C GLY A 75 11.06 3.44 -6.16
N TYR A 76 11.77 2.51 -5.54
CA TYR A 76 11.14 1.52 -4.65
C TYR A 76 10.73 2.13 -3.29
N GLY A 77 11.61 2.91 -2.67
CA GLY A 77 11.33 3.58 -1.39
C GLY A 77 10.29 4.69 -1.53
N GLY A 78 10.37 5.46 -2.61
CA GLY A 78 9.48 6.60 -2.84
C GLY A 78 7.99 6.25 -2.88
N PRO A 79 7.50 5.33 -3.72
CA PRO A 79 6.10 4.91 -3.75
C PRO A 79 5.62 4.31 -2.44
N ASN A 80 6.46 3.50 -1.78
CA ASN A 80 6.15 2.98 -0.47
C ASN A 80 6.03 4.11 0.58
N ALA A 81 6.89 5.13 0.54
CA ALA A 81 6.77 6.30 1.43
C ALA A 81 5.46 7.07 1.17
N ALA A 82 5.10 7.29 -0.10
CA ALA A 82 3.83 7.92 -0.45
C ALA A 82 2.62 7.10 0.01
N PHE A 83 2.68 5.77 -0.13
CA PHE A 83 1.62 4.88 0.38
C PHE A 83 1.50 4.92 1.91
N ILE A 84 2.61 4.96 2.65
CA ILE A 84 2.55 5.11 4.12
C ILE A 84 1.99 6.47 4.53
N LEU A 85 2.29 7.55 3.79
CA LEU A 85 1.69 8.87 4.01
C LEU A 85 0.17 8.83 3.83
N ASP A 86 -0.35 8.15 2.80
CA ASP A 86 -1.79 7.96 2.62
C ASP A 86 -2.42 7.17 3.77
N LEU A 87 -1.76 6.10 4.24
CA LEU A 87 -2.23 5.34 5.40
C LEU A 87 -2.27 6.18 6.68
N LEU A 88 -1.23 6.98 6.93
CA LEU A 88 -1.18 7.90 8.06
C LEU A 88 -2.30 8.94 7.98
N ALA A 89 -2.53 9.49 6.77
CA ALA A 89 -3.60 10.46 6.53
C ALA A 89 -4.98 9.86 6.82
N ASP A 90 -5.26 8.66 6.29
CA ASP A 90 -6.51 7.94 6.53
C ASP A 90 -6.75 7.69 8.02
N ARG A 91 -5.75 7.19 8.75
CA ARG A 91 -5.84 6.94 10.18
C ARG A 91 -6.04 8.21 10.99
N THR A 92 -5.31 9.26 10.67
CA THR A 92 -5.42 10.56 11.34
C THR A 92 -6.79 11.19 11.10
N GLN A 93 -7.28 11.13 9.86
CA GLN A 93 -8.63 11.59 9.51
C GLN A 93 -9.72 10.76 10.22
N GLY A 94 -9.58 9.43 10.24
CA GLY A 94 -10.51 8.55 10.93
C GLY A 94 -10.59 8.81 12.43
N ILE A 95 -9.49 9.16 13.08
CA ILE A 95 -9.49 9.58 14.49
C ILE A 95 -10.23 10.91 14.68
N ALA A 96 -9.97 11.90 13.81
CA ALA A 96 -10.63 13.21 13.88
C ALA A 96 -12.14 13.12 13.66
N LEU A 97 -12.58 12.32 12.68
CA LEU A 97 -14.00 12.11 12.38
C LEU A 97 -14.78 11.51 13.57
N ARG A 98 -14.16 10.60 14.33
CA ARG A 98 -14.78 10.05 15.56
C ARG A 98 -15.02 11.12 16.64
N SER A 99 -14.25 12.20 16.58
CA SER A 99 -14.40 13.37 17.46
C SER A 99 -15.27 14.46 16.85
N GLY A 100 -15.91 14.20 15.70
CA GLY A 100 -16.74 15.15 14.97
C GLY A 100 -15.97 16.30 14.32
N THR A 101 -14.66 16.11 14.05
CA THR A 101 -13.78 17.13 13.48
C THR A 101 -13.12 16.63 12.19
N SER A 102 -12.49 17.54 11.45
CA SER A 102 -11.57 17.21 10.35
C SER A 102 -10.13 17.44 10.79
N SER A 103 -9.18 16.75 10.17
CA SER A 103 -7.76 16.87 10.51
C SER A 103 -6.98 17.64 9.42
N SER A 104 -6.42 18.79 9.79
CA SER A 104 -5.47 19.51 8.96
C SER A 104 -4.17 18.72 8.75
N GLU A 105 -3.78 17.91 9.72
CA GLU A 105 -2.62 17.02 9.63
C GLU A 105 -2.84 15.94 8.57
N ALA A 106 -4.02 15.31 8.53
CA ALA A 106 -4.36 14.34 7.50
C ALA A 106 -4.25 14.94 6.10
N HIS A 107 -4.79 16.16 5.91
CA HIS A 107 -4.67 16.87 4.65
C HIS A 107 -3.21 17.15 4.28
N HIS A 108 -2.38 17.56 5.24
CA HIS A 108 -0.96 17.80 5.02
C HIS A 108 -0.21 16.52 4.60
N LEU A 109 -0.51 15.38 5.24
CA LEU A 109 0.05 14.08 4.87
C LEU A 109 -0.34 13.66 3.44
N GLN A 110 -1.60 13.88 3.05
CA GLN A 110 -2.05 13.63 1.68
C GLN A 110 -1.31 14.51 0.67
N GLN A 111 -1.11 15.80 0.96
CA GLN A 111 -0.34 16.68 0.10
C GLN A 111 1.12 16.26 -0.03
N GLN A 112 1.74 15.79 1.05
CA GLN A 112 3.09 15.21 0.99
C GLN A 112 3.15 13.99 0.08
N ALA A 113 2.16 13.08 0.17
CA ALA A 113 2.09 11.89 -0.68
C ALA A 113 1.96 12.27 -2.17
N LEU A 114 1.10 13.25 -2.48
CA LEU A 114 0.93 13.75 -3.85
C LEU A 114 2.21 14.41 -4.38
N THR A 115 2.85 15.27 -3.59
CA THR A 115 4.09 15.94 -3.97
C THR A 115 5.20 14.93 -4.25
N LEU A 116 5.34 13.91 -3.40
CA LEU A 116 6.34 12.86 -3.58
C LEU A 116 6.08 12.06 -4.88
N ARG A 117 4.82 11.71 -5.19
CA ARG A 117 4.47 11.05 -6.45
C ARG A 117 4.74 11.93 -7.66
N GLN A 118 4.47 13.24 -7.60
CA GLN A 118 4.77 14.18 -8.67
C GLN A 118 6.27 14.25 -8.96
N GLN A 119 7.10 14.36 -7.91
CA GLN A 119 8.55 14.34 -8.04
C GLN A 119 9.06 13.06 -8.72
N MET A 120 8.54 11.90 -8.31
CA MET A 120 8.91 10.63 -8.93
C MET A 120 8.45 10.52 -10.39
N ALA A 121 7.23 10.97 -10.70
CA ALA A 121 6.70 10.97 -12.06
C ALA A 121 7.55 11.81 -13.03
N GLU A 122 8.20 12.86 -12.53
CA GLU A 122 9.12 13.69 -13.31
C GLU A 122 10.52 13.10 -13.44
N GLN A 123 11.03 12.46 -12.37
CA GLN A 123 12.43 12.03 -12.29
C GLN A 123 12.68 10.64 -12.85
N ILE A 124 11.80 9.67 -12.53
CA ILE A 124 12.04 8.25 -12.85
C ILE A 124 12.12 7.99 -14.37
N PRO A 125 11.27 8.54 -15.22
CA PRO A 125 11.38 8.32 -16.67
C PRO A 125 12.74 8.73 -17.23
N ALA A 126 13.29 9.87 -16.76
CA ALA A 126 14.60 10.33 -17.19
C ALA A 126 15.74 9.44 -16.69
N TRP A 127 15.57 8.75 -15.56
CA TRP A 127 16.55 7.75 -15.11
C TRP A 127 16.48 6.48 -15.94
N LEU A 128 15.29 5.99 -16.27
CA LEU A 128 15.12 4.80 -17.11
C LEU A 128 15.79 4.98 -18.48
N ASP A 129 15.71 6.16 -19.07
CA ASP A 129 16.37 6.47 -20.35
C ASP A 129 17.90 6.39 -20.27
N GLN A 130 18.49 6.55 -19.09
CA GLN A 130 19.93 6.48 -18.83
C GLN A 130 20.43 5.04 -18.59
N PHE A 131 19.57 4.14 -18.15
CA PHE A 131 19.92 2.76 -17.83
C PHE A 131 19.68 1.82 -19.04
N HIS A 132 20.62 1.81 -19.98
CA HIS A 132 20.53 1.00 -21.20
C HIS A 132 20.70 -0.52 -20.99
N HIS A 133 20.90 -0.99 -19.76
CA HIS A 133 21.28 -2.38 -19.46
C HIS A 133 20.44 -3.02 -18.35
N LEU A 134 19.20 -2.55 -18.13
CA LEU A 134 18.29 -3.21 -17.20
C LEU A 134 17.92 -4.59 -17.74
N ASP A 135 17.94 -5.61 -16.89
CA ASP A 135 17.39 -6.89 -17.23
C ASP A 135 15.84 -6.84 -17.30
N GLU A 136 15.21 -7.91 -17.81
CA GLU A 136 13.76 -7.95 -17.99
C GLU A 136 13.00 -7.81 -16.66
N GLU A 137 13.56 -8.35 -15.56
CA GLU A 137 12.96 -8.28 -14.23
C GLU A 137 13.03 -6.86 -13.65
N GLU A 138 14.18 -6.22 -13.77
CA GLU A 138 14.38 -4.82 -13.35
C GLU A 138 13.47 -3.89 -14.16
N GLN A 139 13.42 -4.07 -15.48
CA GLN A 139 12.57 -3.28 -16.37
C GLN A 139 11.08 -3.44 -16.00
N PHE A 140 10.63 -4.67 -15.73
CA PHE A 140 9.26 -4.93 -15.26
C PHE A 140 8.94 -4.13 -13.99
N TRP A 141 9.78 -4.21 -12.96
CA TRP A 141 9.51 -3.55 -11.70
C TRP A 141 9.54 -2.02 -11.79
N HIS A 142 10.39 -1.45 -12.66
CA HIS A 142 10.38 0.01 -12.87
C HIS A 142 9.12 0.49 -13.57
N GLN A 143 8.65 -0.24 -14.57
CA GLN A 143 7.40 0.07 -15.26
C GLN A 143 6.20 -0.05 -14.32
N VAL A 144 6.17 -1.08 -13.47
CA VAL A 144 5.15 -1.27 -12.44
C VAL A 144 5.20 -0.15 -11.39
N THR A 145 6.39 0.29 -10.99
CA THR A 145 6.57 1.44 -10.10
C THR A 145 5.95 2.72 -10.69
N LEU A 146 6.18 2.99 -11.97
CA LEU A 146 5.56 4.13 -12.65
C LEU A 146 4.03 3.98 -12.74
N ALA A 147 3.53 2.77 -13.00
CA ALA A 147 2.10 2.52 -12.97
C ALA A 147 1.49 2.82 -11.59
N GLU A 148 2.13 2.41 -10.50
CA GLU A 148 1.69 2.72 -9.12
C GLU A 148 1.69 4.23 -8.85
N ILE A 149 2.75 4.93 -9.26
CA ILE A 149 2.87 6.38 -9.08
C ILE A 149 1.72 7.11 -9.79
N TYR A 150 1.50 6.82 -11.08
CA TYR A 150 0.43 7.45 -11.85
C TYR A 150 -0.96 7.08 -11.35
N PHE A 151 -1.14 5.85 -10.87
CA PHE A 151 -2.39 5.45 -10.21
C PHE A 151 -2.66 6.28 -8.95
N GLY A 152 -1.63 6.48 -8.12
CA GLY A 152 -1.72 7.33 -6.94
C GLY A 152 -1.97 8.81 -7.25
N LEU A 153 -1.55 9.28 -8.44
CA LEU A 153 -1.87 10.62 -8.98
C LEU A 153 -3.24 10.68 -9.68
N GLN A 154 -3.98 9.57 -9.74
CA GLN A 154 -5.26 9.42 -10.45
C GLN A 154 -5.15 9.62 -11.98
N ASP A 155 -3.95 9.50 -12.54
CA ASP A 155 -3.70 9.49 -13.98
C ASP A 155 -3.80 8.05 -14.50
N TYR A 156 -5.04 7.57 -14.64
CA TYR A 156 -5.32 6.19 -15.01
C TYR A 156 -4.96 5.86 -16.47
N GLU A 157 -4.87 6.87 -17.33
CA GLU A 157 -4.42 6.71 -18.71
C GLU A 157 -2.93 6.35 -18.74
N LYS A 158 -2.09 7.13 -18.07
CA LYS A 158 -0.66 6.82 -17.94
C LYS A 158 -0.42 5.52 -17.17
N THR A 159 -1.22 5.25 -16.12
CA THR A 159 -1.16 3.96 -15.44
C THR A 159 -1.34 2.81 -16.42
N SER A 160 -2.38 2.86 -17.27
CA SER A 160 -2.66 1.82 -18.27
C SER A 160 -1.52 1.67 -19.29
N VAL A 161 -0.90 2.76 -19.70
CA VAL A 161 0.29 2.74 -20.59
C VAL A 161 1.42 1.94 -19.93
N TRP A 162 1.75 2.21 -18.67
CA TRP A 162 2.84 1.52 -18.00
C TRP A 162 2.52 0.06 -17.66
N LEU A 163 1.27 -0.27 -17.29
CA LEU A 163 0.83 -1.66 -17.11
C LEU A 163 0.96 -2.47 -18.41
N THR A 164 0.65 -1.85 -19.54
CA THR A 164 0.79 -2.47 -20.86
C THR A 164 2.26 -2.65 -21.22
N ALA A 165 3.10 -1.64 -21.01
CA ALA A 165 4.54 -1.70 -21.24
C ALA A 165 5.19 -2.82 -20.42
N ALA A 166 4.83 -2.97 -19.15
CA ALA A 166 5.28 -4.04 -18.26
C ALA A 166 4.68 -5.42 -18.61
N ASN A 167 3.78 -5.51 -19.58
CA ASN A 167 3.09 -6.75 -19.96
C ASN A 167 2.47 -7.49 -18.75
N VAL A 168 1.90 -6.73 -17.80
CA VAL A 168 1.43 -7.24 -16.50
C VAL A 168 0.38 -8.35 -16.65
N ALA A 169 -0.47 -8.29 -17.69
CA ALA A 169 -1.50 -9.29 -17.95
C ALA A 169 -0.93 -10.71 -18.17
N HIS A 170 0.33 -10.82 -18.56
CA HIS A 170 1.02 -12.09 -18.81
C HIS A 170 2.14 -12.36 -17.80
N ALA A 171 2.28 -11.52 -16.77
CA ALA A 171 3.24 -11.73 -15.71
C ALA A 171 2.84 -12.90 -14.79
N GLU A 172 3.79 -13.40 -14.01
CA GLU A 172 3.55 -14.43 -13.02
C GLU A 172 2.44 -14.02 -12.02
N ASN A 173 1.59 -14.96 -11.64
CA ASN A 173 0.41 -14.70 -10.81
C ASN A 173 0.73 -13.93 -9.51
N TRP A 174 1.85 -14.25 -8.86
CA TRP A 174 2.25 -13.56 -7.64
C TRP A 174 2.60 -12.07 -7.87
N LYS A 175 3.18 -11.73 -9.05
CA LYS A 175 3.45 -10.34 -9.46
C LYS A 175 2.15 -9.58 -9.67
N GLN A 176 1.22 -10.19 -10.43
CA GLN A 176 -0.11 -9.63 -10.64
C GLN A 176 -0.85 -9.38 -9.32
N GLN A 177 -0.86 -10.37 -8.41
CA GLN A 177 -1.52 -10.24 -7.12
C GLN A 177 -0.89 -9.17 -6.24
N THR A 178 0.45 -9.06 -6.23
CA THR A 178 1.16 -8.04 -5.48
C THR A 178 0.76 -6.64 -5.95
N LEU A 179 0.82 -6.41 -7.25
CA LEU A 179 0.45 -5.13 -7.84
C LEU A 179 -1.03 -4.81 -7.65
N PHE A 180 -1.91 -5.77 -7.98
CA PHE A 180 -3.36 -5.60 -7.81
C PHE A 180 -3.72 -5.21 -6.37
N THR A 181 -3.16 -5.90 -5.38
CA THR A 181 -3.41 -5.61 -3.96
C THR A 181 -2.94 -4.21 -3.58
N GLN A 182 -1.78 -3.79 -4.05
CA GLN A 182 -1.24 -2.46 -3.77
C GLN A 182 -2.13 -1.36 -4.37
N LEU A 183 -2.47 -1.46 -5.66
CA LEU A 183 -3.32 -0.48 -6.32
C LEU A 183 -4.75 -0.46 -5.76
N LEU A 184 -5.28 -1.62 -5.35
CA LEU A 184 -6.57 -1.72 -4.68
C LEU A 184 -6.57 -0.95 -3.35
N HIS A 185 -5.52 -1.07 -2.55
CA HIS A 185 -5.37 -0.30 -1.31
C HIS A 185 -5.30 1.21 -1.60
N ILE A 186 -4.55 1.63 -2.63
CA ILE A 186 -4.49 3.05 -3.02
C ILE A 186 -5.88 3.55 -3.42
N ALA A 187 -6.65 2.79 -4.20
CA ALA A 187 -8.01 3.15 -4.58
C ALA A 187 -8.92 3.34 -3.35
N HIS A 188 -8.85 2.46 -2.36
CA HIS A 188 -9.60 2.60 -1.11
C HIS A 188 -9.18 3.84 -0.32
N LEU A 189 -7.87 4.12 -0.20
CA LEU A 189 -7.36 5.32 0.47
C LEU A 189 -7.75 6.62 -0.24
N GLN A 190 -8.06 6.55 -1.55
CA GLN A 190 -8.64 7.64 -2.34
C GLN A 190 -10.16 7.77 -2.16
N GLY A 191 -10.79 6.91 -1.33
CA GLY A 191 -12.23 6.92 -1.09
C GLY A 191 -13.08 6.35 -2.22
N LEU A 192 -12.46 5.60 -3.15
CA LEU A 192 -13.18 5.02 -4.29
C LEU A 192 -13.94 3.75 -3.84
N SER A 193 -15.27 3.80 -3.96
CA SER A 193 -16.10 2.63 -3.72
C SER A 193 -15.98 1.63 -4.87
N PRO A 194 -15.84 0.32 -4.58
CA PRO A 194 -15.79 -0.70 -5.61
C PRO A 194 -17.14 -0.83 -6.35
N PRO A 195 -17.12 -1.29 -7.62
CA PRO A 195 -18.33 -1.46 -8.40
C PRO A 195 -19.23 -2.53 -7.78
N ARG A 196 -20.53 -2.33 -7.90
CA ARG A 196 -21.56 -3.31 -7.47
C ARG A 196 -21.63 -4.47 -8.46
N GLU A 197 -22.21 -5.59 -8.03
CA GLU A 197 -22.46 -6.75 -8.91
C GLU A 197 -23.33 -6.40 -10.12
N THR A 198 -24.21 -5.41 -9.96
CA THR A 198 -25.14 -4.96 -11.01
C THR A 198 -24.52 -3.94 -11.96
N ASP A 199 -23.36 -3.38 -11.64
CA ASP A 199 -22.76 -2.33 -12.44
C ASP A 199 -22.08 -2.92 -13.68
N HIS A 200 -22.44 -2.37 -14.85
CA HIS A 200 -21.82 -2.83 -16.09
C HIS A 200 -20.35 -2.37 -16.15
N PRO A 201 -19.39 -3.23 -16.53
CA PRO A 201 -17.95 -2.88 -16.55
C PRO A 201 -17.60 -1.62 -17.35
N ALA A 202 -18.40 -1.29 -18.38
CA ALA A 202 -18.23 -0.06 -19.15
C ALA A 202 -18.45 1.20 -18.29
N ASP A 203 -19.27 1.11 -17.24
CA ASP A 203 -19.63 2.22 -16.36
C ASP A 203 -18.72 2.33 -15.13
N TRP A 204 -17.80 1.40 -14.95
CA TRP A 204 -16.87 1.44 -13.84
C TRP A 204 -16.01 2.71 -13.85
N HIS A 205 -15.69 3.19 -12.66
CA HIS A 205 -14.68 4.25 -12.51
C HIS A 205 -13.36 3.83 -13.16
N PRO A 206 -12.61 4.76 -13.79
CA PRO A 206 -11.35 4.44 -14.48
C PRO A 206 -10.36 3.62 -13.64
N ALA A 207 -10.25 3.87 -12.33
CA ALA A 207 -9.41 3.07 -11.44
C ALA A 207 -9.73 1.57 -11.50
N TRP A 208 -11.01 1.21 -11.48
CA TRP A 208 -11.45 -0.19 -11.51
C TRP A 208 -11.25 -0.83 -12.89
N LYS A 209 -11.41 -0.05 -13.95
CA LYS A 209 -11.05 -0.47 -15.32
C LYS A 209 -9.56 -0.77 -15.43
N THR A 210 -8.72 0.08 -14.85
CA THR A 210 -7.27 -0.12 -14.81
C THR A 210 -6.89 -1.37 -14.02
N LEU A 211 -7.49 -1.61 -12.85
CA LEU A 211 -7.27 -2.82 -12.07
C LEU A 211 -7.66 -4.09 -12.82
N SER A 212 -8.70 -4.04 -13.65
CA SER A 212 -9.12 -5.19 -14.46
C SER A 212 -8.10 -5.59 -15.53
N GLN A 213 -7.21 -4.70 -15.94
CA GLN A 213 -6.12 -5.01 -16.88
C GLN A 213 -5.07 -5.95 -16.28
N ILE A 214 -4.93 -5.96 -14.95
CA ILE A 214 -3.92 -6.75 -14.24
C ILE A 214 -4.34 -8.23 -14.17
N VAL A 215 -5.57 -8.49 -13.76
CA VAL A 215 -6.05 -9.84 -13.43
C VAL A 215 -7.17 -10.33 -14.36
N GLY A 216 -7.54 -9.53 -15.35
CA GLY A 216 -8.70 -9.78 -16.21
C GLY A 216 -10.01 -9.35 -15.54
N GLN A 217 -11.01 -9.03 -16.37
CA GLN A 217 -12.27 -8.43 -15.93
C GLN A 217 -13.04 -9.31 -14.93
N GLU A 218 -13.17 -10.60 -15.19
CA GLU A 218 -13.91 -11.54 -14.33
C GLU A 218 -13.23 -11.70 -12.97
N ASN A 219 -11.91 -11.86 -12.95
CA ASN A 219 -11.16 -11.98 -11.71
C ASN A 219 -11.12 -10.65 -10.93
N ALA A 220 -11.05 -9.51 -11.63
CA ALA A 220 -11.15 -8.19 -11.00
C ALA A 220 -12.50 -8.04 -10.30
N GLN A 221 -13.61 -8.36 -10.96
CA GLN A 221 -14.95 -8.27 -10.36
C GLN A 221 -15.06 -9.10 -9.10
N ARG A 222 -14.60 -10.35 -9.12
CA ARG A 222 -14.59 -11.24 -7.94
C ARG A 222 -13.71 -10.71 -6.82
N ALA A 223 -12.51 -10.23 -7.16
CA ALA A 223 -11.56 -9.70 -6.17
C ALA A 223 -12.04 -8.38 -5.55
N LEU A 224 -12.65 -7.49 -6.34
CA LEU A 224 -13.24 -6.24 -5.86
C LEU A 224 -14.41 -6.52 -4.91
N GLN A 225 -15.26 -7.50 -5.22
CA GLN A 225 -16.36 -7.93 -4.36
C GLN A 225 -15.86 -8.61 -3.08
N ALA A 226 -14.82 -9.42 -3.15
CA ALA A 226 -14.18 -10.02 -1.99
C ALA A 226 -13.44 -8.99 -1.13
N GLY A 227 -12.84 -7.98 -1.76
CA GLY A 227 -12.10 -6.89 -1.09
C GLY A 227 -13.01 -5.91 -0.33
N THR A 228 -14.33 -5.89 -0.64
CA THR A 228 -15.32 -5.11 0.14
C THR A 228 -15.63 -5.70 1.52
N GLY A 229 -14.83 -6.67 1.94
CA GLY A 229 -14.80 -7.13 3.32
C GLY A 229 -16.15 -7.63 3.82
N LYS A 230 -16.59 -8.81 3.39
CA LYS A 230 -17.60 -9.54 4.15
C LYS A 230 -16.97 -9.96 5.49
N VAL A 231 -17.12 -9.11 6.51
CA VAL A 231 -16.75 -9.48 7.88
C VAL A 231 -17.82 -10.43 8.40
N GLY A 232 -17.49 -11.72 8.48
CA GLY A 232 -18.33 -12.69 9.16
C GLY A 232 -18.13 -12.57 10.68
N LEU A 233 -19.13 -12.07 11.39
CA LEU A 233 -19.12 -12.06 12.84
C LEU A 233 -19.77 -13.36 13.37
N ALA A 234 -18.97 -14.27 13.91
CA ALA A 234 -19.47 -15.46 14.59
C ALA A 234 -19.74 -15.10 16.07
N LEU A 235 -21.00 -15.00 16.45
CA LEU A 235 -21.42 -14.77 17.83
C LEU A 235 -21.72 -16.12 18.48
N SER A 236 -20.85 -16.59 19.39
CA SER A 236 -21.09 -17.84 20.13
C SER A 236 -22.16 -17.61 21.22
N GLY A 237 -23.16 -18.51 21.30
CA GLY A 237 -24.22 -18.45 22.29
C GLY A 237 -23.74 -18.71 23.71
N GLY A 238 -24.31 -18.02 24.68
CA GLY A 238 -24.06 -18.21 26.12
C GLY A 238 -24.63 -17.07 26.96
N GLY A 239 -25.79 -17.18 27.46
CA GLY A 239 -26.39 -16.33 28.51
C GLY A 239 -26.33 -14.81 28.32
N PHE A 240 -26.95 -14.09 29.26
CA PHE A 240 -27.07 -12.63 29.24
C PHE A 240 -25.75 -11.87 29.08
N ARG A 241 -24.67 -12.35 29.68
CA ARG A 241 -23.34 -11.70 29.61
C ARG A 241 -22.77 -11.73 28.20
N ALA A 242 -22.93 -12.84 27.49
CA ALA A 242 -22.49 -12.95 26.09
C ALA A 242 -23.29 -12.02 25.18
N SER A 243 -24.61 -11.90 25.41
CA SER A 243 -25.48 -10.99 24.65
C SER A 243 -25.06 -9.52 24.81
N PHE A 244 -24.75 -9.08 26.01
CA PHE A 244 -24.25 -7.71 26.23
C PHE A 244 -22.88 -7.47 25.62
N PHE A 245 -21.98 -8.44 25.67
CA PHE A 245 -20.69 -8.37 25.01
C PHE A 245 -20.86 -8.25 23.48
N HIS A 246 -21.73 -9.08 22.89
CA HIS A 246 -22.02 -9.05 21.46
C HIS A 246 -22.63 -7.71 21.01
N LEU A 247 -23.56 -7.15 21.79
CA LEU A 247 -24.12 -5.82 21.54
C LEU A 247 -23.04 -4.73 21.57
N GLY A 248 -22.11 -4.79 22.51
CA GLY A 248 -20.98 -3.89 22.58
C GLY A 248 -20.04 -4.01 21.36
N VAL A 249 -19.78 -5.24 20.90
CA VAL A 249 -18.99 -5.50 19.69
C VAL A 249 -19.70 -4.94 18.46
N LEU A 250 -21.01 -5.19 18.30
CA LEU A 250 -21.80 -4.69 17.17
C LEU A 250 -21.87 -3.16 17.17
N ALA A 251 -22.10 -2.54 18.33
CA ALA A 251 -22.08 -1.09 18.46
C ALA A 251 -20.71 -0.52 18.04
N ARG A 252 -19.62 -1.17 18.48
CA ARG A 252 -18.28 -0.74 18.10
C ARG A 252 -17.96 -0.90 16.62
N LEU A 253 -18.43 -1.98 16.00
CA LEU A 253 -18.30 -2.18 14.56
C LEU A 253 -19.09 -1.12 13.77
N ALA A 254 -20.32 -0.81 14.21
CA ALA A 254 -21.12 0.25 13.59
C ALA A 254 -20.46 1.64 13.70
N GLU A 255 -19.80 1.94 14.84
CA GLU A 255 -19.02 3.17 15.01
C GLU A 255 -17.79 3.24 14.10
N MET A 256 -17.31 2.11 13.63
CA MET A 256 -16.12 2.00 12.76
C MET A 256 -16.48 1.92 11.27
N ASP A 257 -17.76 2.03 10.90
CA ASP A 257 -18.28 1.83 9.53
C ASP A 257 -17.83 0.48 8.92
N ALA A 258 -17.81 -0.58 9.71
CA ALA A 258 -17.38 -1.91 9.32
C ALA A 258 -18.57 -2.83 8.94
#